data_d88112909e32edac25d053855a64d3a8
#
_entry.id   d88112909e32edac25d053855a64d3a8
#
_cell.length_a   1.000
_cell.length_b   1.000
_cell.length_c   1.000
_cell.angle_alpha   90.00
_cell.angle_beta   90.00
_cell.angle_gamma   90.00
#
_symmetry.space_group_name_H-M   'P 1'
#
loop_
_entity.id
_entity.type
_entity.pdbx_description
1 polymer ?
#
loop_
_entity_poly.entity_id
_entity_poly.type
_entity_poly.pdbx_seq_one_letter_code
_entity_poly.pdbx_strand_id
1 'polypeptide(L)'
;MKNVHQQTIRSLSESMVDLGLVPMGVEETVSMMHFFQFFMHGTGHWLGLDVHDAGSGEVQGKPREFSEGMVTTIEPGIYVRPTKPVIEFPLLERDPDAIRERRKYLGMEEATKLEQEEISNAKTIKHEIPKDLLGIGVRIEDDIVCTKNGPLNLTADAPKTIEEIENLIS
;
A
#
# COMPACT_ATOMS: atom_id res chain seq x y z
N MET A 1 -1.59 10.28 8.27
CA MET A 1 -1.73 9.32 7.15
C MET A 1 -0.44 9.15 6.35
N LYS A 2 0.22 10.19 5.79
CA LYS A 2 1.42 10.03 4.93
C LYS A 2 2.52 9.17 5.60
N ASN A 3 2.90 9.47 6.84
CA ASN A 3 3.95 8.72 7.54
C ASN A 3 3.55 7.27 7.82
N VAL A 4 2.29 7.02 8.16
CA VAL A 4 1.75 5.66 8.37
C VAL A 4 1.85 4.88 7.06
N HIS A 5 1.42 5.47 5.94
CA HIS A 5 1.50 4.82 4.63
C HIS A 5 2.94 4.50 4.21
N GLN A 6 3.89 5.41 4.46
CA GLN A 6 5.31 5.17 4.17
C GLN A 6 5.89 4.00 4.99
N GLN A 7 5.53 3.92 6.28
CA GLN A 7 5.94 2.79 7.13
C GLN A 7 5.31 1.47 6.68
N THR A 8 4.02 1.50 6.32
CA THR A 8 3.32 0.33 5.76
C THR A 8 3.99 -0.17 4.48
N ILE A 9 4.29 0.74 3.53
CA ILE A 9 5.01 0.37 2.30
C ILE A 9 6.33 -0.31 2.63
N ARG A 10 7.10 0.22 3.57
CA ARG A 10 8.39 -0.35 3.95
C ARG A 10 8.22 -1.76 4.54
N SER A 11 7.33 -1.92 5.51
CA SER A 11 7.08 -3.21 6.15
C SER A 11 6.56 -4.26 5.17
N LEU A 12 5.62 -3.88 4.28
CA LEU A 12 5.15 -4.78 3.23
C LEU A 12 6.25 -5.11 2.22
N SER A 13 7.15 -4.16 1.91
CA SER A 13 8.29 -4.43 1.03
C SER A 13 9.29 -5.42 1.64
N GLU A 14 9.51 -5.36 2.96
CA GLU A 14 10.29 -6.37 3.69
C GLU A 14 9.66 -7.75 3.51
N SER A 15 8.35 -7.87 3.74
CA SER A 15 7.61 -9.13 3.53
C SER A 15 7.65 -9.60 2.06
N MET A 16 7.58 -8.69 1.09
CA MET A 16 7.65 -9.04 -0.34
C MET A 16 9.04 -9.58 -0.72
N VAL A 17 10.10 -9.03 -0.13
CA VAL A 17 11.47 -9.55 -0.32
C VAL A 17 11.59 -10.94 0.29
N ASP A 18 11.14 -11.14 1.52
CA ASP A 18 11.20 -12.42 2.22
C ASP A 18 10.40 -13.52 1.52
N LEU A 19 9.25 -13.17 0.92
CA LEU A 19 8.42 -14.06 0.13
C LEU A 19 8.93 -14.31 -1.30
N GLY A 20 10.01 -13.64 -1.71
CA GLY A 20 10.54 -13.76 -3.07
C GLY A 20 9.61 -13.20 -4.15
N LEU A 21 8.79 -12.21 -3.82
CA LEU A 21 7.86 -11.56 -4.76
C LEU A 21 8.54 -10.49 -5.63
N VAL A 22 9.67 -9.97 -5.17
CA VAL A 22 10.45 -8.93 -5.86
C VAL A 22 11.89 -9.36 -6.03
N PRO A 23 12.58 -8.96 -7.14
CA PRO A 23 13.94 -9.42 -7.45
C PRO A 23 15.06 -8.64 -6.74
N MET A 24 14.74 -7.69 -5.87
CA MET A 24 15.71 -6.78 -5.28
C MET A 24 15.42 -6.49 -3.81
N GLY A 25 16.29 -5.74 -3.15
CA GLY A 25 16.16 -5.39 -1.75
C GLY A 25 15.02 -4.41 -1.46
N VAL A 26 14.83 -4.13 -0.17
CA VAL A 26 13.74 -3.28 0.33
C VAL A 26 13.84 -1.86 -0.20
N GLU A 27 15.04 -1.28 -0.19
CA GLU A 27 15.24 0.12 -0.60
C GLU A 27 14.89 0.33 -2.08
N GLU A 28 15.33 -0.56 -2.97
CA GLU A 28 15.01 -0.52 -4.39
C GLU A 28 13.53 -0.81 -4.63
N THR A 29 12.94 -1.76 -3.89
CA THR A 29 11.51 -2.06 -3.97
C THR A 29 10.67 -0.84 -3.63
N VAL A 30 11.08 -0.05 -2.65
CA VAL A 30 10.41 1.20 -2.26
C VAL A 30 10.70 2.31 -3.26
N SER A 31 11.98 2.58 -3.59
CA SER A 31 12.36 3.72 -4.45
C SER A 31 11.88 3.58 -5.89
N MET A 32 11.78 2.35 -6.41
CA MET A 32 11.24 2.06 -7.73
C MET A 32 9.73 1.75 -7.74
N MET A 33 9.08 1.84 -6.58
CA MET A 33 7.66 1.56 -6.39
C MET A 33 7.23 0.14 -6.84
N HIS A 34 8.12 -0.85 -6.74
CA HIS A 34 7.81 -2.23 -7.13
C HIS A 34 6.74 -2.88 -6.23
N PHE A 35 6.63 -2.43 -4.97
CA PHE A 35 5.57 -2.83 -4.05
C PHE A 35 4.16 -2.65 -4.66
N PHE A 36 3.99 -1.69 -5.57
CA PHE A 36 2.70 -1.38 -6.18
C PHE A 36 2.13 -2.52 -7.03
N GLN A 37 2.96 -3.51 -7.40
CA GLN A 37 2.49 -4.73 -8.07
C GLN A 37 1.62 -5.61 -7.17
N PHE A 38 1.81 -5.50 -5.85
CA PHE A 38 1.18 -6.36 -4.84
C PHE A 38 0.37 -5.58 -3.80
N PHE A 39 0.63 -4.30 -3.61
CA PHE A 39 -0.08 -3.38 -2.72
C PHE A 39 -0.38 -2.09 -3.48
N MET A 40 -1.58 -2.00 -4.08
CA MET A 40 -1.95 -0.96 -5.02
C MET A 40 -2.95 0.06 -4.46
N HIS A 41 -3.22 0.05 -3.17
CA HIS A 41 -4.17 0.96 -2.53
C HIS A 41 -3.55 1.72 -1.34
N GLY A 42 -4.32 2.62 -0.74
CA GLY A 42 -3.92 3.32 0.49
C GLY A 42 -3.85 2.38 1.69
N THR A 43 -3.15 2.81 2.73
CA THR A 43 -3.09 2.06 4.00
C THR A 43 -4.39 2.16 4.79
N GLY A 44 -5.23 3.14 4.50
CA GLY A 44 -6.48 3.34 5.20
C GLY A 44 -7.22 4.59 4.72
N HIS A 45 -8.41 4.75 5.21
CA HIS A 45 -9.32 5.86 4.92
C HIS A 45 -10.03 6.32 6.19
N TRP A 46 -10.67 7.48 6.14
CA TRP A 46 -11.52 7.95 7.23
C TRP A 46 -12.75 7.04 7.34
N LEU A 47 -13.12 6.73 8.58
CA LEU A 47 -14.30 5.98 8.93
C LEU A 47 -15.21 6.89 9.77
N GLY A 48 -16.50 6.97 9.40
CA GLY A 48 -17.49 7.81 10.08
C GLY A 48 -18.90 7.31 9.81
N LEU A 49 -19.79 8.20 9.38
CA LEU A 49 -21.15 7.81 9.00
C LEU A 49 -21.14 6.89 7.78
N ASP A 50 -20.21 7.09 6.87
CA ASP A 50 -19.94 6.20 5.75
C ASP A 50 -18.66 5.41 5.98
N VAL A 51 -18.55 4.20 5.41
CA VAL A 51 -17.34 3.36 5.48
C VAL A 51 -16.15 4.12 4.89
N HIS A 52 -16.31 4.73 3.72
CA HIS A 52 -15.39 5.69 3.16
C HIS A 52 -15.89 7.10 3.44
N ASP A 53 -15.65 7.57 4.66
CA ASP A 53 -16.22 8.84 5.09
C ASP A 53 -15.55 10.03 4.40
N ALA A 54 -16.34 11.09 4.23
CA ALA A 54 -15.87 12.31 3.62
C ALA A 54 -14.80 12.97 4.49
N GLY A 55 -13.68 13.31 3.88
CA GLY A 55 -12.59 13.99 4.57
C GLY A 55 -11.37 14.12 3.70
N SER A 56 -10.67 15.23 3.83
CA SER A 56 -9.40 15.41 3.13
C SER A 56 -8.26 14.84 3.97
N GLY A 57 -7.37 14.08 3.36
CA GLY A 57 -6.07 13.71 3.94
C GLY A 57 -5.07 14.87 3.99
N GLU A 58 -5.44 16.03 3.42
CA GLU A 58 -4.61 17.24 3.39
C GLU A 58 -5.42 18.46 3.86
N VAL A 59 -4.73 19.37 4.54
CA VAL A 59 -5.25 20.68 4.92
C VAL A 59 -4.27 21.74 4.42
N GLN A 60 -4.73 22.67 3.59
CA GLN A 60 -3.89 23.71 2.99
C GLN A 60 -2.62 23.17 2.28
N GLY A 61 -2.77 22.04 1.58
CA GLY A 61 -1.67 21.39 0.83
C GLY A 61 -0.65 20.64 1.71
N LYS A 62 -0.91 20.50 3.01
CA LYS A 62 -0.08 19.71 3.92
C LYS A 62 -0.84 18.46 4.36
N PRO A 63 -0.14 17.33 4.61
CA PRO A 63 -0.77 16.15 5.18
C PRO A 63 -1.50 16.49 6.48
N ARG A 64 -2.76 16.03 6.57
CA ARG A 64 -3.56 16.23 7.78
C ARG A 64 -2.97 15.43 8.93
N GLU A 65 -2.76 16.10 10.06
CA GLU A 65 -2.38 15.43 11.30
C GLU A 65 -3.60 14.77 11.96
N PHE A 66 -3.36 13.66 12.62
CA PHE A 66 -4.41 13.00 13.41
C PHE A 66 -4.73 13.87 14.64
N SER A 67 -6.01 14.00 14.93
CA SER A 67 -6.52 14.69 16.11
C SER A 67 -7.41 13.74 16.90
N GLU A 68 -7.57 14.02 18.18
CA GLU A 68 -8.45 13.25 19.05
C GLU A 68 -9.87 13.13 18.47
N GLY A 69 -10.43 11.92 18.54
CA GLY A 69 -11.74 11.57 17.99
C GLY A 69 -11.77 11.20 16.52
N MET A 70 -10.64 11.34 15.79
CA MET A 70 -10.57 10.85 14.41
C MET A 70 -10.50 9.33 14.38
N VAL A 71 -11.25 8.72 13.47
CA VAL A 71 -11.25 7.27 13.22
C VAL A 71 -10.77 7.00 11.80
N THR A 72 -9.90 6.02 11.65
CA THR A 72 -9.37 5.60 10.35
C THR A 72 -9.19 4.09 10.33
N THR A 73 -9.33 3.47 9.17
CA THR A 73 -8.88 2.09 8.95
C THR A 73 -7.37 2.05 8.82
N ILE A 74 -6.78 0.90 9.17
CA ILE A 74 -5.39 0.52 8.85
C ILE A 74 -5.48 -0.87 8.22
N GLU A 75 -5.27 -0.96 6.92
CA GLU A 75 -5.64 -2.12 6.10
C GLU A 75 -4.53 -2.56 5.13
N PRO A 76 -3.31 -2.82 5.61
CA PRO A 76 -2.25 -3.35 4.76
C PRO A 76 -2.66 -4.69 4.13
N GLY A 77 -2.20 -4.92 2.89
CA GLY A 77 -2.46 -6.19 2.21
C GLY A 77 -1.46 -6.48 1.11
N ILE A 78 -1.26 -7.77 0.83
CA ILE A 78 -0.45 -8.27 -0.28
C ILE A 78 -1.35 -9.13 -1.17
N TYR A 79 -1.35 -8.86 -2.49
CA TYR A 79 -2.21 -9.53 -3.45
C TYR A 79 -1.37 -10.04 -4.62
N VAL A 80 -1.30 -11.36 -4.79
CA VAL A 80 -0.53 -12.01 -5.84
C VAL A 80 -1.48 -12.49 -6.95
N ARG A 81 -1.41 -11.83 -8.11
CA ARG A 81 -2.32 -12.10 -9.22
C ARG A 81 -2.06 -13.46 -9.85
N PRO A 82 -3.06 -14.34 -9.98
CA PRO A 82 -2.89 -15.68 -10.56
C PRO A 82 -2.50 -15.65 -12.04
N THR A 83 -2.85 -14.57 -12.75
CA THR A 83 -2.62 -14.42 -14.19
C THR A 83 -1.26 -13.84 -14.54
N LYS A 84 -0.41 -13.53 -13.53
CA LYS A 84 0.92 -12.93 -13.72
C LYS A 84 2.02 -13.73 -13.03
N PRO A 85 2.36 -14.93 -13.53
CA PRO A 85 3.41 -15.77 -12.96
C PRO A 85 4.83 -15.20 -13.21
N VAL A 86 4.95 -14.25 -14.14
CA VAL A 86 6.19 -13.50 -14.41
C VAL A 86 5.84 -12.03 -14.44
N ILE A 87 6.64 -11.23 -13.74
CA ILE A 87 6.50 -9.77 -13.71
C ILE A 87 7.81 -9.16 -14.24
N GLU A 88 7.68 -8.14 -15.07
CA GLU A 88 8.78 -7.29 -15.50
C GLU A 88 8.83 -6.04 -14.61
N PHE A 89 9.90 -5.91 -13.85
CA PHE A 89 10.12 -4.79 -12.95
C PHE A 89 10.99 -3.74 -13.62
N PRO A 90 10.50 -2.50 -13.83
CA PRO A 90 11.29 -1.43 -14.41
C PRO A 90 12.36 -0.94 -13.45
N LEU A 91 13.59 -0.80 -13.92
CA LEU A 91 14.71 -0.23 -13.17
C LEU A 91 14.66 1.31 -13.28
N LEU A 92 13.69 1.90 -12.61
CA LEU A 92 13.42 3.33 -12.66
C LEU A 92 13.03 3.81 -11.25
N GLU A 93 13.86 4.67 -10.67
CA GLU A 93 13.49 5.34 -9.43
C GLU A 93 12.29 6.26 -9.65
N ARG A 94 11.34 6.25 -8.73
CA ARG A 94 10.08 6.97 -8.82
C ARG A 94 9.80 7.70 -7.51
N ASP A 95 9.61 9.01 -7.61
CA ASP A 95 9.24 9.85 -6.48
C ASP A 95 7.72 10.10 -6.49
N PRO A 96 6.96 9.57 -5.51
CA PRO A 96 5.52 9.77 -5.40
C PRO A 96 5.11 11.24 -5.31
N ASP A 97 5.93 12.09 -4.67
CA ASP A 97 5.63 13.51 -4.55
C ASP A 97 5.84 14.23 -5.88
N ALA A 98 6.92 13.93 -6.60
CA ALA A 98 7.14 14.45 -7.96
C ALA A 98 6.04 14.00 -8.94
N ILE A 99 5.60 12.74 -8.85
CA ILE A 99 4.48 12.22 -9.65
C ILE A 99 3.19 13.00 -9.32
N ARG A 100 2.90 13.24 -8.04
CA ARG A 100 1.74 14.02 -7.61
C ARG A 100 1.77 15.45 -8.13
N GLU A 101 2.90 16.14 -8.02
CA GLU A 101 3.07 17.50 -8.54
C GLU A 101 2.92 17.56 -10.06
N ARG A 102 3.48 16.60 -10.78
CA ARG A 102 3.31 16.47 -12.24
C ARG A 102 1.82 16.35 -12.61
N ARG A 103 1.05 15.51 -11.89
CA ARG A 103 -0.40 15.33 -12.11
C ARG A 103 -1.19 16.59 -11.84
N LYS A 104 -0.83 17.37 -10.82
CA LYS A 104 -1.46 18.69 -10.55
C LYS A 104 -1.18 19.69 -11.66
N TYR A 105 0.04 19.68 -12.22
CA TYR A 105 0.45 20.66 -13.21
C TYR A 105 -0.03 20.36 -14.62
N LEU A 106 0.08 19.10 -15.06
CA LEU A 106 -0.26 18.66 -16.42
C LEU A 106 -1.68 18.09 -16.54
N GLY A 107 -2.34 17.78 -15.42
CA GLY A 107 -3.56 16.98 -15.39
C GLY A 107 -3.27 15.49 -15.43
N MET A 108 -4.31 14.69 -15.09
CA MET A 108 -4.15 13.23 -14.92
C MET A 108 -3.79 12.51 -16.22
N GLU A 109 -4.40 12.88 -17.34
CA GLU A 109 -4.23 12.18 -18.61
C GLU A 109 -2.81 12.33 -19.17
N GLU A 110 -2.32 13.55 -19.28
CA GLU A 110 -1.00 13.83 -19.81
C GLU A 110 0.12 13.31 -18.90
N ALA A 111 -0.03 13.51 -17.57
CA ALA A 111 0.92 12.97 -16.61
C ALA A 111 1.00 11.45 -16.66
N THR A 112 -0.15 10.76 -16.76
CA THR A 112 -0.19 9.29 -16.87
C THR A 112 0.48 8.80 -18.15
N LYS A 113 0.27 9.50 -19.28
CA LYS A 113 0.92 9.15 -20.55
C LYS A 113 2.45 9.25 -20.44
N LEU A 114 2.95 10.33 -19.87
CA LEU A 114 4.40 10.52 -19.66
C LEU A 114 4.98 9.45 -18.71
N GLU A 115 4.28 9.13 -17.61
CA GLU A 115 4.71 8.09 -16.70
C GLU A 115 4.77 6.71 -17.38
N GLN A 116 3.80 6.39 -18.23
CA GLN A 116 3.80 5.14 -19.00
C GLN A 116 4.95 5.09 -20.02
N GLU A 117 5.25 6.19 -20.66
CA GLU A 117 6.37 6.30 -21.59
C GLU A 117 7.72 6.15 -20.87
N GLU A 118 7.92 6.80 -19.73
CA GLU A 118 9.11 6.63 -18.88
C GLU A 118 9.29 5.16 -18.45
N ILE A 119 8.22 4.51 -18.00
CA ILE A 119 8.25 3.10 -17.60
C ILE A 119 8.55 2.18 -18.78
N SER A 120 7.95 2.43 -19.94
CA SER A 120 8.16 1.59 -21.14
C SER A 120 9.57 1.68 -21.71
N ASN A 121 10.24 2.81 -21.51
CA ASN A 121 11.62 3.04 -21.93
C ASN A 121 12.67 2.56 -20.92
N ALA A 122 12.24 2.21 -19.69
CA ALA A 122 13.15 1.75 -18.66
C ALA A 122 13.63 0.31 -18.95
N LYS A 123 14.88 0.01 -18.55
CA LYS A 123 15.33 -1.39 -18.50
C LYS A 123 14.48 -2.15 -17.48
N THR A 124 14.21 -3.41 -17.75
CA THR A 124 13.41 -4.27 -16.85
C THR A 124 14.21 -5.49 -16.40
N ILE A 125 13.82 -6.01 -15.22
CA ILE A 125 14.20 -7.35 -14.76
C ILE A 125 12.95 -8.22 -14.78
N LYS A 126 13.02 -9.37 -15.45
CA LYS A 126 12.00 -10.41 -15.38
C LYS A 126 12.18 -11.23 -14.10
N HIS A 127 11.09 -11.41 -13.38
CA HIS A 127 11.08 -12.18 -12.15
C HIS A 127 9.91 -13.17 -12.15
N GLU A 128 10.20 -14.42 -11.82
CA GLU A 128 9.19 -15.46 -11.67
C GLU A 128 8.62 -15.41 -10.26
N ILE A 129 7.31 -15.33 -10.17
CA ILE A 129 6.59 -15.33 -8.90
C ILE A 129 6.49 -16.75 -8.37
N PRO A 130 6.75 -17.02 -7.08
CA PRO A 130 6.58 -18.32 -6.47
C PRO A 130 5.18 -18.88 -6.76
N LYS A 131 5.12 -20.11 -7.31
CA LYS A 131 3.87 -20.70 -7.84
C LYS A 131 2.82 -20.93 -6.76
N ASP A 132 3.24 -21.25 -5.57
CA ASP A 132 2.42 -21.47 -4.38
C ASP A 132 1.79 -20.19 -3.83
N LEU A 133 2.29 -19.01 -4.21
CA LEU A 133 1.71 -17.73 -3.85
C LEU A 133 0.72 -17.19 -4.88
N LEU A 134 0.67 -17.74 -6.09
CA LEU A 134 -0.23 -17.27 -7.14
C LEU A 134 -1.71 -17.42 -6.74
N GLY A 135 -2.45 -16.32 -6.81
CA GLY A 135 -3.86 -16.26 -6.44
C GLY A 135 -4.12 -16.03 -4.95
N ILE A 136 -3.06 -15.91 -4.15
CA ILE A 136 -3.20 -15.57 -2.72
C ILE A 136 -3.29 -14.05 -2.55
N GLY A 137 -4.27 -13.64 -1.74
CA GLY A 137 -4.40 -12.27 -1.27
C GLY A 137 -4.74 -12.25 0.21
N VAL A 138 -4.02 -11.47 0.98
CA VAL A 138 -4.26 -11.31 2.43
C VAL A 138 -4.31 -9.84 2.76
N ARG A 139 -5.35 -9.42 3.48
CA ARG A 139 -5.49 -8.10 4.09
C ARG A 139 -5.80 -8.30 5.57
N ILE A 140 -5.18 -7.53 6.42
CA ILE A 140 -5.56 -7.37 7.83
C ILE A 140 -6.01 -5.93 7.99
N GLU A 141 -7.22 -5.74 8.53
CA GLU A 141 -7.83 -4.42 8.66
C GLU A 141 -8.27 -4.18 10.10
N ASP A 142 -7.85 -3.05 10.63
CA ASP A 142 -8.25 -2.57 11.94
C ASP A 142 -8.80 -1.15 11.88
N ASP A 143 -9.82 -0.88 12.72
CA ASP A 143 -10.37 0.44 12.94
C ASP A 143 -9.67 1.09 14.13
N ILE A 144 -9.02 2.20 13.86
CA ILE A 144 -8.19 2.89 14.86
C ILE A 144 -8.77 4.27 15.16
N VAL A 145 -9.08 4.53 16.43
CA VAL A 145 -9.44 5.86 16.92
C VAL A 145 -8.24 6.56 17.56
N CYS A 146 -8.03 7.81 17.20
CA CYS A 146 -7.02 8.66 17.82
C CYS A 146 -7.53 9.16 19.17
N THR A 147 -6.82 8.86 20.27
CA THR A 147 -7.16 9.33 21.62
C THR A 147 -6.03 10.15 22.23
N LYS A 148 -6.30 10.84 23.33
CA LYS A 148 -5.27 11.56 24.11
C LYS A 148 -4.12 10.68 24.59
N ASN A 149 -4.40 9.38 24.79
CA ASN A 149 -3.43 8.41 25.30
C ASN A 149 -2.76 7.58 24.20
N GLY A 150 -2.98 7.93 22.94
CA GLY A 150 -2.48 7.21 21.77
C GLY A 150 -3.60 6.53 20.98
N PRO A 151 -3.25 5.71 19.97
CA PRO A 151 -4.23 5.00 19.16
C PRO A 151 -4.92 3.90 19.98
N LEU A 152 -6.24 3.78 19.81
CA LEU A 152 -7.03 2.68 20.34
C LEU A 152 -7.59 1.85 19.19
N ASN A 153 -7.30 0.55 19.17
CA ASN A 153 -7.85 -0.39 18.20
C ASN A 153 -9.26 -0.81 18.62
N LEU A 154 -10.27 -0.44 17.81
CA LEU A 154 -11.67 -0.76 18.05
C LEU A 154 -12.02 -2.20 17.65
N THR A 155 -11.22 -2.81 16.77
CA THR A 155 -11.40 -4.16 16.24
C THR A 155 -10.36 -5.14 16.78
N ALA A 156 -9.81 -4.85 17.97
CA ALA A 156 -8.77 -5.69 18.59
C ALA A 156 -9.21 -7.15 18.79
N ASP A 157 -10.51 -7.36 19.08
CA ASP A 157 -11.08 -8.68 19.32
C ASP A 157 -11.38 -9.47 18.05
N ALA A 158 -11.24 -8.87 16.85
CA ALA A 158 -11.40 -9.58 15.59
C ALA A 158 -10.20 -10.53 15.36
N PRO A 159 -10.44 -11.83 15.11
CA PRO A 159 -9.39 -12.81 14.90
C PRO A 159 -8.49 -12.47 13.71
N LYS A 160 -7.17 -12.48 13.90
CA LYS A 160 -6.19 -12.09 12.88
C LYS A 160 -5.02 -13.06 12.77
N THR A 161 -4.68 -13.74 13.85
CA THR A 161 -3.60 -14.73 13.84
C THR A 161 -4.05 -16.01 13.17
N ILE A 162 -3.10 -16.77 12.64
CA ILE A 162 -3.37 -18.07 12.00
C ILE A 162 -4.14 -18.97 12.98
N GLU A 163 -3.69 -19.05 14.23
CA GLU A 163 -4.30 -19.88 15.27
C GLU A 163 -5.75 -19.47 15.55
N GLU A 164 -6.01 -18.17 15.71
CA GLU A 164 -7.37 -17.66 15.95
C GLU A 164 -8.31 -18.00 14.79
N ILE A 165 -7.85 -17.83 13.55
CA ILE A 165 -8.65 -18.10 12.35
C ILE A 165 -8.89 -19.61 12.20
N GLU A 166 -7.87 -20.45 12.36
CA GLU A 166 -8.00 -21.92 12.27
C GLU A 166 -8.96 -22.46 13.35
N ASN A 167 -8.93 -21.90 14.55
CA ASN A 167 -9.86 -22.28 15.63
C ASN A 167 -11.33 -21.91 15.34
N LEU A 168 -11.58 -20.93 14.47
CA LEU A 168 -12.95 -20.55 14.10
C LEU A 168 -13.56 -21.45 13.02
N ILE A 169 -12.73 -22.07 12.19
CA ILE A 169 -13.18 -22.86 11.03
C ILE A 169 -13.05 -24.38 11.28
N SER A 170 -12.49 -24.80 12.41
CA SER A 170 -12.39 -26.18 12.85
C SER A 170 -13.65 -26.62 13.60
#